data_77ee560cbcd3fd5d69881c223d7f09ae
#
_entry.id   77ee560cbcd3fd5d69881c223d7f09ae
#
_cell.length_a   1.000
_cell.length_b   1.000
_cell.length_c   1.000
_cell.angle_alpha   90.00
_cell.angle_beta   90.00
_cell.angle_gamma   90.00
#
_symmetry.space_group_name_H-M   'P 1'
#
loop_
_entity.id
_entity.type
_entity.pdbx_description
1 polymer ?
#
loop_
_entity_poly.entity_id
_entity_poly.type
_entity_poly.pdbx_seq_one_letter_code
_entity_poly.pdbx_strand_id
1 'polypeptide(L)'
;DVYKRQGLRNARLNFRQQEENHIMENIIYNELLVRDFNVDVGIVEYRTKNAEGKQEKVNLEVDFVCNKGSQRFYIQSAFSIPDREKMEQEQNSLVRINDSFKKIIVVKDDIKPWYNEEGILVLGLQQFLLQPESMLL
;
A
#
# COMPACT_ATOMS: atom_id res chain seq x y z
N ASP A 1 21.53 -11.28 29.97
CA ASP A 1 20.22 -11.89 29.89
C ASP A 1 19.77 -12.08 28.44
N VAL A 2 19.53 -13.33 28.07
CA VAL A 2 19.18 -13.74 26.70
C VAL A 2 17.87 -13.08 26.25
N TYR A 3 16.90 -12.94 27.12
CA TYR A 3 15.59 -12.37 26.81
C TYR A 3 15.69 -10.86 26.50
N LYS A 4 16.50 -10.12 27.23
CA LYS A 4 16.73 -8.69 26.97
C LYS A 4 17.43 -8.47 25.64
N ARG A 5 18.42 -9.31 25.29
CA ARG A 5 19.13 -9.22 24.01
C ARG A 5 18.21 -9.52 22.85
N GLN A 6 17.34 -10.53 23.00
CA GLN A 6 16.37 -10.89 21.98
C GLN A 6 15.33 -9.78 21.76
N GLY A 7 14.82 -9.18 22.83
CA GLY A 7 13.89 -8.06 22.74
C GLY A 7 14.49 -6.84 22.05
N LEU A 8 15.75 -6.48 22.36
CA LEU A 8 16.44 -5.39 21.69
C LEU A 8 16.66 -5.65 20.21
N ARG A 9 17.02 -6.89 19.85
CA ARG A 9 17.21 -7.27 18.45
C ARG A 9 15.90 -7.16 17.65
N ASN A 10 14.79 -7.64 18.21
CA ASN A 10 13.48 -7.56 17.56
C ASN A 10 13.03 -6.12 17.40
N ALA A 11 13.25 -5.26 18.39
CA ALA A 11 12.92 -3.84 18.31
C ALA A 11 13.72 -3.14 17.21
N ARG A 12 15.00 -3.46 17.05
CA ARG A 12 15.84 -2.90 15.97
C ARG A 12 15.39 -3.36 14.59
N LEU A 13 15.01 -4.64 14.45
CA LEU A 13 14.52 -5.16 13.18
C LEU A 13 13.20 -4.49 12.77
N ASN A 14 12.28 -4.32 13.72
CA ASN A 14 11.00 -3.64 13.47
C ASN A 14 11.22 -2.17 13.10
N PHE A 15 12.14 -1.49 13.77
CA PHE A 15 12.51 -0.10 13.46
C PHE A 15 13.07 0.02 12.05
N ARG A 16 13.94 -0.91 11.63
CA ARG A 16 14.47 -0.96 10.28
C ARG A 16 13.40 -1.13 9.22
N GLN A 17 12.44 -2.04 9.43
CA GLN A 17 11.36 -2.25 8.50
C GLN A 17 10.49 -1.01 8.35
N GLN A 18 10.17 -0.33 9.44
CA GLN A 18 9.40 0.92 9.40
C GLN A 18 10.16 2.00 8.65
N GLU A 19 11.45 2.12 8.88
CA GLU A 19 12.30 3.09 8.18
C GLU A 19 12.37 2.80 6.68
N GLU A 20 12.54 1.54 6.30
CA GLU A 20 12.55 1.13 4.90
C GLU A 20 11.21 1.38 4.22
N ASN A 21 10.11 1.14 4.93
CA ASN A 21 8.76 1.45 4.43
C ASN A 21 8.59 2.95 4.17
N HIS A 22 9.06 3.79 5.07
CA HIS A 22 9.01 5.26 4.88
C HIS A 22 9.85 5.70 3.69
N ILE A 23 11.03 5.13 3.52
CA ILE A 23 11.89 5.42 2.36
C ILE A 23 11.19 5.03 1.07
N MET A 24 10.58 3.84 1.04
CA MET A 24 9.85 3.36 -0.13
C MET A 24 8.66 4.27 -0.47
N GLU A 25 7.90 4.67 0.54
CA GLU A 25 6.78 5.60 0.35
C GLU A 25 7.25 6.95 -0.21
N ASN A 26 8.36 7.47 0.31
CA ASN A 26 8.93 8.72 -0.19
C ASN A 26 9.39 8.60 -1.64
N ILE A 27 9.98 7.47 -2.01
CA ILE A 27 10.41 7.21 -3.39
C ILE A 27 9.19 7.20 -4.33
N ILE A 28 8.14 6.50 -3.96
CA ILE A 28 6.91 6.44 -4.74
C ILE A 28 6.28 7.83 -4.86
N TYR A 29 6.18 8.54 -3.75
CA TYR A 29 5.61 9.90 -3.73
C TYR A 29 6.36 10.84 -4.68
N ASN A 30 7.68 10.86 -4.59
CA ASN A 30 8.51 11.72 -5.44
C ASN A 30 8.36 11.37 -6.92
N GLU A 31 8.30 10.09 -7.25
CA GLU A 31 8.11 9.63 -8.63
C GLU A 31 6.76 10.08 -9.19
N LEU A 32 5.71 9.98 -8.38
CA LEU A 32 4.38 10.43 -8.78
C LEU A 32 4.34 11.94 -9.03
N LEU A 33 5.03 12.74 -8.22
CA LEU A 33 5.16 14.18 -8.44
C LEU A 33 5.90 14.49 -9.73
N VAL A 34 6.99 13.76 -10.01
CA VAL A 34 7.75 13.93 -11.26
C VAL A 34 6.89 13.64 -12.48
N ARG A 35 5.94 12.71 -12.35
CA ARG A 35 4.97 12.39 -13.42
C ARG A 35 3.78 13.35 -13.48
N ASP A 36 3.83 14.46 -12.75
CA ASP A 36 2.80 15.51 -12.71
C ASP A 36 1.45 15.08 -12.11
N PHE A 37 1.45 14.08 -11.25
CA PHE A 37 0.25 13.75 -10.49
C PHE A 37 0.07 14.67 -9.30
N ASN A 38 -1.19 15.01 -9.01
CA ASN A 38 -1.57 15.52 -7.70
C ASN A 38 -1.72 14.32 -6.77
N VAL A 39 -1.02 14.33 -5.65
CA VAL A 39 -0.96 13.19 -4.75
C VAL A 39 -1.49 13.59 -3.38
N ASP A 40 -2.49 12.85 -2.92
CA ASP A 40 -3.09 13.01 -1.59
C ASP A 40 -3.09 11.68 -0.86
N VAL A 41 -3.25 11.74 0.46
CA VAL A 41 -3.54 10.57 1.28
C VAL A 41 -5.05 10.36 1.29
N GLY A 42 -5.49 9.15 1.00
CA GLY A 42 -6.91 8.81 1.03
C GLY A 42 -7.33 8.22 2.36
N ILE A 43 -8.57 8.46 2.73
CA ILE A 43 -9.20 7.84 3.91
C ILE A 43 -10.47 7.15 3.47
N VAL A 44 -10.58 5.85 3.79
CA VAL A 44 -11.77 5.05 3.52
C VAL A 44 -12.45 4.75 4.85
N GLU A 45 -13.67 5.21 4.99
CA GLU A 45 -14.46 5.02 6.19
C GLU A 45 -15.47 3.90 5.98
N TYR A 46 -15.55 2.98 6.94
CA TYR A 46 -16.60 1.98 6.93
C TYR A 46 -17.06 1.66 8.35
N ARG A 47 -18.22 1.02 8.47
CA ARG A 47 -18.78 0.62 9.75
C ARG A 47 -18.74 -0.88 9.89
N THR A 48 -18.35 -1.34 11.07
CA THR A 48 -18.34 -2.75 11.45
C THR A 48 -18.95 -2.91 12.84
N LYS A 49 -19.30 -4.13 13.21
CA LYS A 49 -19.75 -4.42 14.57
C LYS A 49 -18.58 -4.88 15.41
N ASN A 50 -18.44 -4.29 16.61
CA ASN A 50 -17.42 -4.73 17.56
C ASN A 50 -17.87 -6.01 18.30
N ALA A 51 -17.03 -6.49 19.21
CA ALA A 51 -17.31 -7.70 20.00
C ALA A 51 -18.57 -7.59 20.87
N GLU A 52 -19.02 -6.36 21.19
CA GLU A 52 -20.22 -6.08 21.99
C GLU A 52 -21.47 -5.91 21.12
N GLY A 53 -21.35 -6.09 19.80
CA GLY A 53 -22.47 -5.94 18.87
C GLY A 53 -22.84 -4.51 18.51
N LYS A 54 -22.07 -3.51 18.98
CA LYS A 54 -22.28 -2.11 18.64
C LYS A 54 -21.58 -1.76 17.34
N GLN A 55 -22.20 -0.87 16.55
CA GLN A 55 -21.57 -0.36 15.34
C GLN A 55 -20.36 0.50 15.69
N GLU A 56 -19.25 0.23 15.04
CA GLU A 56 -18.00 0.94 15.20
C GLU A 56 -17.57 1.50 13.85
N LYS A 57 -17.11 2.76 13.87
CA LYS A 57 -16.59 3.44 12.68
C LYS A 57 -15.12 3.16 12.56
N VAL A 58 -14.69 2.66 11.41
CA VAL A 58 -13.29 2.37 11.13
C VAL A 58 -12.81 3.20 9.95
N ASN A 59 -11.64 3.83 10.11
CA ASN A 59 -10.97 4.57 9.04
C ASN A 59 -9.73 3.80 8.60
N LEU A 60 -9.61 3.59 7.29
CA LEU A 60 -8.42 3.01 6.68
C LEU A 60 -7.77 4.03 5.77
N GLU A 61 -6.44 4.08 5.78
CA GLU A 61 -5.69 4.96 4.89
C GLU A 61 -5.36 4.27 3.57
N VAL A 62 -5.40 5.04 2.50
CA VAL A 62 -4.79 4.72 1.21
C VAL A 62 -3.55 5.59 1.09
N ASP A 63 -2.39 4.99 0.89
CA ASP A 63 -1.13 5.72 0.91
C ASP A 63 -1.11 6.87 -0.10
N PHE A 64 -1.57 6.61 -1.34
CA PHE A 64 -1.56 7.64 -2.39
C PHE A 64 -2.84 7.60 -3.21
N VAL A 65 -3.51 8.73 -3.28
CA VAL A 65 -4.58 8.99 -4.23
C VAL A 65 -4.01 9.94 -5.27
N CYS A 66 -3.86 9.47 -6.50
CA CYS A 66 -3.15 10.18 -7.57
C CYS A 66 -4.12 10.62 -8.64
N ASN A 67 -4.15 11.92 -8.90
CA ASN A 67 -5.02 12.51 -9.91
C ASN A 67 -4.19 13.26 -10.96
N LYS A 68 -4.53 13.04 -12.22
CA LYS A 68 -3.94 13.79 -13.33
C LYS A 68 -4.99 13.90 -14.44
N GLY A 69 -5.53 15.10 -14.63
CA GLY A 69 -6.66 15.29 -15.54
C GLY A 69 -7.86 14.43 -15.10
N SER A 70 -8.36 13.61 -16.01
CA SER A 70 -9.46 12.68 -15.72
C SER A 70 -9.01 11.35 -15.16
N GLN A 71 -7.70 11.12 -15.03
CA GLN A 71 -7.15 9.88 -14.51
C GLN A 71 -7.04 9.92 -12.99
N ARG A 72 -7.38 8.80 -12.36
CA ARG A 72 -7.17 8.60 -10.93
C ARG A 72 -6.65 7.20 -10.68
N PHE A 73 -5.68 7.11 -9.79
CA PHE A 73 -5.11 5.85 -9.34
C PHE A 73 -5.07 5.83 -7.82
N TYR A 74 -5.34 4.67 -7.24
CA TYR A 74 -5.14 4.42 -5.81
C TYR A 74 -3.94 3.51 -5.66
N ILE A 75 -2.94 3.95 -4.93
CA ILE A 75 -1.69 3.19 -4.77
C ILE A 75 -1.42 2.95 -3.30
N GLN A 76 -1.15 1.70 -2.97
CA GLN A 76 -0.74 1.26 -1.65
C GLN A 76 0.68 0.73 -1.75
N SER A 77 1.51 1.10 -0.80
CA SER A 77 2.88 0.61 -0.68
C SER A 77 2.92 -0.54 0.31
N ALA A 78 3.51 -1.66 -0.08
CA ALA A 78 3.71 -2.81 0.80
C ALA A 78 5.13 -3.31 0.63
N PHE A 79 5.85 -3.50 1.74
CA PHE A 79 7.24 -3.96 1.68
C PHE A 79 7.33 -5.36 1.03
N SER A 80 6.50 -6.28 1.48
CA SER A 80 6.39 -7.61 0.90
C SER A 80 5.00 -8.19 1.15
N ILE A 81 4.59 -9.12 0.30
CA ILE A 81 3.33 -9.84 0.47
C ILE A 81 3.64 -11.33 0.42
N PRO A 82 4.10 -11.92 1.55
CA PRO A 82 4.53 -13.32 1.56
C PRO A 82 3.37 -14.31 1.52
N ASP A 83 2.17 -13.90 1.93
CA ASP A 83 1.03 -14.80 2.03
C ASP A 83 -0.30 -14.08 1.80
N ARG A 84 -1.38 -14.86 1.81
CA ARG A 84 -2.74 -14.36 1.59
C ARG A 84 -3.22 -13.42 2.68
N GLU A 85 -2.85 -13.70 3.93
CA GLU A 85 -3.22 -12.86 5.06
C GLU A 85 -2.64 -11.45 4.92
N LYS A 86 -1.38 -11.34 4.52
CA LYS A 86 -0.74 -10.06 4.28
C LYS A 86 -1.38 -9.33 3.10
N MET A 87 -1.74 -10.05 2.03
CA MET A 87 -2.48 -9.46 0.92
C MET A 87 -3.82 -8.87 1.37
N GLU A 88 -4.57 -9.60 2.18
CA GLU A 88 -5.85 -9.14 2.70
C GLU A 88 -5.69 -7.86 3.54
N GLN A 89 -4.64 -7.78 4.35
CA GLN A 89 -4.33 -6.58 5.13
C GLN A 89 -4.00 -5.39 4.23
N GLU A 90 -3.13 -5.58 3.26
CA GLU A 90 -2.67 -4.49 2.40
C GLU A 90 -3.74 -3.99 1.43
N GLN A 91 -4.60 -4.86 0.96
CA GLN A 91 -5.67 -4.48 0.02
C GLN A 91 -6.94 -3.96 0.69
N ASN A 92 -7.05 -4.07 2.01
CA ASN A 92 -8.30 -3.82 2.73
C ASN A 92 -8.89 -2.44 2.44
N SER A 93 -8.07 -1.39 2.45
CA SER A 93 -8.53 -0.05 2.11
C SER A 93 -8.98 0.05 0.64
N LEU A 94 -8.24 -0.57 -0.27
CA LEU A 94 -8.51 -0.50 -1.70
C LEU A 94 -9.80 -1.21 -2.10
N VAL A 95 -10.07 -2.39 -1.53
CA VAL A 95 -11.28 -3.15 -1.87
C VAL A 95 -12.55 -2.48 -1.36
N ARG A 96 -12.43 -1.59 -0.39
CA ARG A 96 -13.57 -0.84 0.15
C ARG A 96 -13.89 0.44 -0.61
N ILE A 97 -13.05 0.81 -1.58
CA ILE A 97 -13.32 1.94 -2.47
C ILE A 97 -14.30 1.50 -3.53
N ASN A 98 -15.46 2.14 -3.59
CA ASN A 98 -16.54 1.76 -4.48
C ASN A 98 -16.52 2.61 -5.76
N ASP A 99 -15.46 2.45 -6.56
CA ASP A 99 -15.37 3.06 -7.89
C ASP A 99 -14.56 2.15 -8.83
N SER A 100 -14.49 2.52 -10.10
CA SER A 100 -13.80 1.75 -11.14
C SER A 100 -12.39 2.23 -11.44
N PHE A 101 -11.88 3.21 -10.69
CA PHE A 101 -10.52 3.67 -10.90
C PHE A 101 -9.50 2.60 -10.48
N LYS A 102 -8.35 2.65 -11.13
CA LYS A 102 -7.33 1.61 -10.98
C LYS A 102 -6.72 1.62 -9.60
N LYS A 103 -6.55 0.42 -9.05
CA LYS A 103 -5.97 0.17 -7.75
C LYS A 103 -4.69 -0.63 -7.91
N ILE A 104 -3.61 -0.17 -7.29
CA ILE A 104 -2.27 -0.72 -7.46
C ILE A 104 -1.64 -0.92 -6.08
N ILE A 105 -0.97 -2.06 -5.91
CA ILE A 105 -0.07 -2.27 -4.77
C ILE A 105 1.35 -2.37 -5.32
N VAL A 106 2.24 -1.53 -4.81
CA VAL A 106 3.66 -1.54 -5.16
C VAL A 106 4.43 -2.23 -4.04
N VAL A 107 5.17 -3.29 -4.39
CA VAL A 107 6.00 -4.05 -3.46
C VAL A 107 7.47 -3.81 -3.75
N LYS A 108 8.32 -3.98 -2.73
CA LYS A 108 9.76 -3.75 -2.88
C LYS A 108 10.41 -4.72 -3.85
N ASP A 109 10.02 -6.00 -3.81
CA ASP A 109 10.67 -7.05 -4.56
C ASP A 109 10.42 -6.92 -6.07
N ASP A 110 11.42 -7.37 -6.85
CA ASP A 110 11.30 -7.40 -8.30
C ASP A 110 10.47 -8.62 -8.71
N ILE A 111 9.20 -8.37 -8.98
CA ILE A 111 8.22 -9.39 -9.35
C ILE A 111 7.66 -9.11 -10.74
N LYS A 112 7.11 -10.14 -11.38
CA LYS A 112 6.29 -9.93 -12.57
C LYS A 112 4.95 -9.33 -12.16
N PRO A 113 4.45 -8.31 -12.89
CA PRO A 113 3.13 -7.75 -12.59
C PRO A 113 2.04 -8.81 -12.66
N TRP A 114 1.10 -8.74 -11.73
CA TRP A 114 -0.04 -9.65 -11.74
C TRP A 114 -1.27 -8.97 -11.13
N TYR A 115 -2.42 -9.47 -11.48
CA TYR A 115 -3.70 -9.03 -10.91
C TYR A 115 -4.19 -10.05 -9.90
N ASN A 116 -4.60 -9.57 -8.73
CA ASN A 116 -5.19 -10.46 -7.75
C ASN A 116 -6.69 -10.68 -8.01
N GLU A 117 -7.34 -11.46 -7.15
CA GLU A 117 -8.76 -11.80 -7.28
C GLU A 117 -9.68 -10.56 -7.23
N GLU A 118 -9.24 -9.49 -6.59
CA GLU A 118 -9.99 -8.23 -6.45
C GLU A 118 -9.73 -7.26 -7.61
N GLY A 119 -8.96 -7.66 -8.61
CA GLY A 119 -8.62 -6.82 -9.74
C GLY A 119 -7.57 -5.74 -9.44
N ILE A 120 -6.81 -5.91 -8.37
CA ILE A 120 -5.74 -5.00 -7.98
C ILE A 120 -4.46 -5.43 -8.68
N LEU A 121 -3.80 -4.48 -9.35
CA LEU A 121 -2.50 -4.70 -9.98
C LEU A 121 -1.41 -4.69 -8.93
N VAL A 122 -0.59 -5.74 -8.89
CA VAL A 122 0.58 -5.82 -8.02
C VAL A 122 1.83 -5.63 -8.86
N LEU A 123 2.62 -4.61 -8.53
CA LEU A 123 3.84 -4.21 -9.24
C LEU A 123 5.04 -4.22 -8.31
N GLY A 124 6.22 -4.56 -8.86
CA GLY A 124 7.49 -4.32 -8.17
C GLY A 124 7.90 -2.85 -8.25
N LEU A 125 8.58 -2.37 -7.23
CA LEU A 125 9.03 -0.97 -7.14
C LEU A 125 9.93 -0.60 -8.31
N GLN A 126 10.87 -1.46 -8.68
CA GLN A 126 11.81 -1.19 -9.78
C GLN A 126 11.06 -0.99 -11.11
N GLN A 127 10.12 -1.85 -11.42
CA GLN A 127 9.33 -1.71 -12.64
C GLN A 127 8.47 -0.44 -12.60
N PHE A 128 7.89 -0.14 -11.45
CA PHE A 128 7.13 1.10 -11.27
C PHE A 128 7.99 2.33 -11.59
N LEU A 129 9.23 2.36 -11.09
CA LEU A 129 10.14 3.50 -11.29
C LEU A 129 10.68 3.61 -12.71
N LEU A 130 11.05 2.48 -13.33
CA LEU A 130 11.71 2.46 -14.64
C LEU A 130 10.74 2.53 -15.82
N GLN A 131 9.50 2.11 -15.63
CA GLN A 131 8.50 2.05 -16.69
C GLN A 131 7.25 2.84 -16.27
N PRO A 132 7.18 4.14 -16.67
CA PRO A 132 6.01 4.97 -16.32
C PRO A 132 4.67 4.37 -16.76
N GLU A 133 4.64 3.65 -17.88
CA GLU A 133 3.46 3.00 -18.41
C GLU A 133 3.04 1.75 -17.61
N SER A 134 3.84 1.32 -16.62
CA SER A 134 3.51 0.15 -15.79
C SER A 134 2.22 0.34 -15.00
N MET A 135 1.86 1.58 -14.68
CA MET A 135 0.59 1.87 -14.01
C MET A 135 -0.63 1.55 -14.89
N LEU A 136 -0.43 1.42 -16.19
CA LEU A 136 -1.50 1.16 -17.16
C LEU A 136 -1.61 -0.30 -17.58
N LEU A 137 -0.81 -1.17 -16.98
CA LEU A 137 -0.81 -2.60 -17.30
C LEU A 137 -2.15 -3.29 -17.07
#